data_5014d9fc1f5408cb46ce3b25a0b1631c
#
_entry.id   5014d9fc1f5408cb46ce3b25a0b1631c
#
_cell.length_a   1.000
_cell.length_b   1.000
_cell.length_c   1.000
_cell.angle_alpha   90.00
_cell.angle_beta   90.00
_cell.angle_gamma   90.00
#
_symmetry.space_group_name_H-M   'P 1'
#
loop_
_entity.id
_entity.type
_entity.pdbx_description
1 polymer ?
#
loop_
_entity_poly.entity_id
_entity_poly.type
_entity_poly.pdbx_seq_one_letter_code
_entity_poly.pdbx_strand_id
1 'polypeptide(L)'
;VNAKELFKQSHLALTLIPFTIRELFYLSSSPCDIYIFENDSFKILLRKGAYLDGATLKDIISSGHTKVFTQESQRGKLIEIQQNNLRTITRSFSMGNPHDNCKRQLSLLALNLRYLFEDPTNDETLNLQYQSLKILFQYLYQNPKKHEGIYKQFIKQGHHYIFTQPFISSLFLLGILKSSHVYSEKDIETLFITSYFKDIGMSAIPVEKYDIEDLNEHDKAILARHADLSVQILQGRLPVSPNHFKIIEAHHSFSLLRSSMDVPTQKNDLVVSGFETMMVNITDIVAAMISPRPYREATSLFQALDLVKIMMANQYPQEFKLIVNHFRSFFSNSVS
;
A
#
# COMPACT_ATOMS: atom_id res chain seq x y z
N VAL A 1 -24.71 31.66 -19.06
CA VAL A 1 -23.75 31.66 -17.95
C VAL A 1 -23.15 33.05 -17.83
N ASN A 2 -23.21 33.69 -16.66
CA ASN A 2 -22.70 35.04 -16.43
C ASN A 2 -21.16 35.03 -16.49
N ALA A 3 -20.51 36.00 -17.15
CA ALA A 3 -19.04 36.09 -17.23
C ALA A 3 -18.35 36.03 -15.86
N LYS A 4 -18.96 36.58 -14.82
CA LYS A 4 -18.50 36.51 -13.44
C LYS A 4 -18.51 35.08 -12.88
N GLU A 5 -19.50 34.27 -13.23
CA GLU A 5 -19.61 32.87 -12.83
C GLU A 5 -18.56 32.01 -13.55
N LEU A 6 -18.37 32.24 -14.86
CA LEU A 6 -17.30 31.60 -15.63
C LEU A 6 -15.92 31.89 -15.08
N PHE A 7 -15.64 33.14 -14.74
CA PHE A 7 -14.36 33.51 -14.13
C PHE A 7 -14.15 32.84 -12.78
N LYS A 8 -15.18 32.79 -11.93
CA LYS A 8 -15.14 32.12 -10.63
C LYS A 8 -14.87 30.61 -10.78
N GLN A 9 -15.54 29.94 -11.70
CA GLN A 9 -15.33 28.52 -11.99
C GLN A 9 -13.92 28.25 -12.54
N SER A 10 -13.43 29.09 -13.45
CA SER A 10 -12.07 28.99 -13.97
C SER A 10 -11.02 29.17 -12.87
N HIS A 11 -11.22 30.13 -11.98
CA HIS A 11 -10.33 30.32 -10.82
C HIS A 11 -10.36 29.13 -9.86
N LEU A 12 -11.54 28.58 -9.56
CA LEU A 12 -11.68 27.37 -8.77
C LEU A 12 -10.96 26.18 -9.42
N ALA A 13 -11.13 26.01 -10.74
CA ALA A 13 -10.47 24.92 -11.48
C ALA A 13 -8.93 24.98 -11.37
N LEU A 14 -8.35 26.17 -11.25
CA LEU A 14 -6.90 26.36 -11.10
C LEU A 14 -6.39 26.15 -9.67
N THR A 15 -7.25 26.24 -8.66
CA THR A 15 -6.85 26.21 -7.24
C THR A 15 -7.31 24.96 -6.50
N LEU A 16 -8.22 24.18 -7.11
CA LEU A 16 -8.73 22.95 -6.52
C LEU A 16 -7.89 21.74 -6.92
N ILE A 17 -7.49 20.97 -5.93
CA ILE A 17 -6.79 19.70 -6.13
C ILE A 17 -7.67 18.53 -5.70
N PRO A 18 -7.61 17.41 -6.44
CA PRO A 18 -8.37 16.22 -6.11
C PRO A 18 -7.77 15.48 -4.91
N PHE A 19 -8.65 14.82 -4.15
CA PHE A 19 -8.25 13.86 -3.13
C PHE A 19 -9.32 12.76 -2.98
N THR A 20 -9.01 11.70 -2.26
CA THR A 20 -9.94 10.59 -2.06
C THR A 20 -10.93 10.88 -0.94
N ILE A 21 -12.21 10.54 -1.14
CA ILE A 21 -13.24 10.64 -0.10
C ILE A 21 -12.84 9.88 1.19
N ARG A 22 -11.96 8.90 1.10
CA ARG A 22 -11.44 8.14 2.26
C ARG A 22 -10.70 9.01 3.27
N GLU A 23 -10.17 10.13 2.83
CA GLU A 23 -9.50 11.08 3.71
C GLU A 23 -10.48 11.85 4.63
N LEU A 24 -11.77 11.78 4.33
CA LEU A 24 -12.83 12.30 5.23
C LEU A 24 -13.23 11.30 6.32
N PHE A 25 -12.85 10.02 6.14
CA PHE A 25 -13.12 9.02 7.17
C PHE A 25 -12.30 9.34 8.42
N TYR A 26 -12.87 9.05 9.58
CA TYR A 26 -12.28 9.33 10.89
C TYR A 26 -12.15 10.82 11.25
N LEU A 27 -12.82 11.69 10.50
CA LEU A 27 -12.99 13.09 10.88
C LEU A 27 -14.38 13.28 11.52
N SER A 28 -14.48 14.11 12.55
CA SER A 28 -15.75 14.53 13.16
C SER A 28 -16.37 15.74 12.46
N SER A 29 -15.54 16.54 11.79
CA SER A 29 -15.96 17.70 11.01
C SER A 29 -15.00 17.98 9.87
N SER A 30 -15.50 18.62 8.82
CA SER A 30 -14.68 19.01 7.68
C SER A 30 -13.70 20.13 8.05
N PRO A 31 -12.36 19.94 7.88
CA PRO A 31 -11.38 20.95 8.21
C PRO A 31 -11.32 22.11 7.20
N CYS A 32 -11.91 21.91 6.01
CA CYS A 32 -11.89 22.84 4.89
C CYS A 32 -13.17 22.71 4.07
N ASP A 33 -13.38 23.60 3.10
CA ASP A 33 -14.46 23.43 2.12
C ASP A 33 -14.09 22.27 1.16
N ILE A 34 -15.06 21.38 0.96
CA ILE A 34 -14.95 20.23 0.07
C ILE A 34 -15.86 20.46 -1.12
N TYR A 35 -15.32 20.22 -2.30
CA TYR A 35 -16.01 20.44 -3.58
C TYR A 35 -16.17 19.11 -4.32
N ILE A 36 -17.20 19.05 -5.16
CA ILE A 36 -17.40 18.02 -6.19
C ILE A 36 -17.44 18.69 -7.55
N PHE A 37 -17.10 17.93 -8.59
CA PHE A 37 -17.26 18.36 -9.98
C PHE A 37 -18.50 17.67 -10.56
N GLU A 38 -19.51 18.45 -10.91
CA GLU A 38 -20.78 17.96 -11.39
C GLU A 38 -21.41 18.97 -12.36
N ASN A 39 -21.94 18.47 -13.50
CA ASN A 39 -22.54 19.30 -14.54
C ASN A 39 -21.60 20.43 -14.99
N ASP A 40 -20.35 20.07 -15.31
CA ASP A 40 -19.27 20.97 -15.77
C ASP A 40 -18.96 22.15 -14.83
N SER A 41 -19.24 21.97 -13.54
CA SER A 41 -18.97 23.00 -12.55
C SER A 41 -18.55 22.42 -11.20
N PHE A 42 -17.72 23.18 -10.45
CA PHE A 42 -17.40 22.85 -9.08
C PHE A 42 -18.50 23.36 -8.14
N LYS A 43 -19.01 22.47 -7.30
CA LYS A 43 -20.02 22.78 -6.28
C LYS A 43 -19.46 22.45 -4.90
N ILE A 44 -19.84 23.25 -3.91
CA ILE A 44 -19.50 22.93 -2.51
C ILE A 44 -20.35 21.75 -2.07
N LEU A 45 -19.68 20.65 -1.70
CA LEU A 45 -20.30 19.48 -1.09
C LEU A 45 -20.42 19.64 0.42
N LEU A 46 -19.33 20.07 1.07
CA LEU A 46 -19.27 20.31 2.52
C LEU A 46 -18.57 21.64 2.78
N ARG A 47 -19.13 22.43 3.67
CA ARG A 47 -18.44 23.62 4.17
C ARG A 47 -17.49 23.27 5.29
N LYS A 48 -16.46 24.08 5.48
CA LYS A 48 -15.58 24.00 6.64
C LYS A 48 -16.42 24.01 7.92
N GLY A 49 -16.12 23.09 8.85
CA GLY A 49 -16.83 22.90 10.09
C GLY A 49 -18.10 22.04 9.98
N ALA A 50 -18.53 21.66 8.78
CA ALA A 50 -19.67 20.74 8.61
C ALA A 50 -19.39 19.41 9.33
N TYR A 51 -20.39 18.93 10.07
CA TYR A 51 -20.29 17.67 10.80
C TYR A 51 -20.21 16.49 9.84
N LEU A 52 -19.35 15.53 10.17
CA LEU A 52 -19.10 14.33 9.38
C LEU A 52 -19.44 13.11 10.25
N ASP A 53 -20.59 12.54 10.00
CA ASP A 53 -20.99 11.26 10.60
C ASP A 53 -21.07 10.15 9.53
N GLY A 54 -21.38 8.94 9.99
CA GLY A 54 -21.50 7.79 9.11
C GLY A 54 -22.63 7.93 8.08
N ALA A 55 -23.70 8.65 8.38
CA ALA A 55 -24.82 8.88 7.47
C ALA A 55 -24.38 9.84 6.33
N THR A 56 -23.80 10.99 6.69
CA THR A 56 -23.26 11.96 5.73
C THR A 56 -22.24 11.32 4.79
N LEU A 57 -21.30 10.53 5.31
CA LEU A 57 -20.30 9.84 4.50
C LEU A 57 -20.94 8.79 3.58
N LYS A 58 -21.94 8.07 4.06
CA LYS A 58 -22.68 7.10 3.26
C LYS A 58 -23.43 7.78 2.11
N ASP A 59 -24.06 8.90 2.35
CA ASP A 59 -24.79 9.66 1.33
C ASP A 59 -23.84 10.18 0.24
N ILE A 60 -22.67 10.70 0.62
CA ILE A 60 -21.64 11.14 -0.32
C ILE A 60 -21.13 9.95 -1.18
N ILE A 61 -20.89 8.79 -0.57
CA ILE A 61 -20.46 7.59 -1.30
C ILE A 61 -21.56 7.10 -2.24
N SER A 62 -22.82 7.09 -1.79
CA SER A 62 -23.97 6.63 -2.57
C SER A 62 -24.27 7.53 -3.77
N SER A 63 -23.88 8.81 -3.71
CA SER A 63 -23.97 9.73 -4.86
C SER A 63 -22.93 9.48 -5.96
N GLY A 64 -22.05 8.48 -5.77
CA GLY A 64 -21.08 8.04 -6.79
C GLY A 64 -19.81 8.88 -6.87
N HIS A 65 -19.63 9.85 -5.99
CA HIS A 65 -18.43 10.68 -5.98
C HIS A 65 -17.26 9.92 -5.34
N THR A 66 -16.34 9.45 -6.16
CA THR A 66 -15.09 8.78 -5.70
C THR A 66 -13.96 9.77 -5.47
N LYS A 67 -13.94 10.88 -6.23
CA LYS A 67 -13.00 12.00 -6.11
C LYS A 67 -13.73 13.24 -5.61
N VAL A 68 -13.16 13.89 -4.64
CA VAL A 68 -13.56 15.17 -4.10
C VAL A 68 -12.39 16.15 -4.19
N PHE A 69 -12.66 17.45 -4.04
CA PHE A 69 -11.64 18.47 -4.26
C PHE A 69 -11.59 19.41 -3.04
N THR A 70 -10.44 19.98 -2.80
CA THR A 70 -10.24 21.06 -1.84
C THR A 70 -9.26 22.08 -2.41
N GLN A 71 -9.22 23.27 -1.84
CA GLN A 71 -8.22 24.25 -2.21
C GLN A 71 -6.82 23.75 -1.85
N GLU A 72 -5.87 23.91 -2.74
CA GLU A 72 -4.47 23.52 -2.55
C GLU A 72 -3.91 24.06 -1.23
N SER A 73 -4.20 25.31 -0.88
CA SER A 73 -3.79 25.94 0.39
C SER A 73 -4.37 25.26 1.65
N GLN A 74 -5.40 24.41 1.51
CA GLN A 74 -6.04 23.71 2.63
C GLN A 74 -5.62 22.23 2.70
N ARG A 75 -4.96 21.71 1.66
CA ARG A 75 -4.56 20.30 1.55
C ARG A 75 -3.68 19.86 2.72
N GLY A 76 -2.71 20.68 3.12
CA GLY A 76 -1.79 20.38 4.22
C GLY A 76 -2.52 20.14 5.55
N LYS A 77 -3.59 20.89 5.84
CA LYS A 77 -4.38 20.70 7.08
C LYS A 77 -5.06 19.34 7.13
N LEU A 78 -5.60 18.89 5.99
CA LEU A 78 -6.25 17.57 5.91
C LEU A 78 -5.23 16.45 6.16
N ILE A 79 -4.07 16.54 5.51
CA ILE A 79 -2.96 15.60 5.71
C ILE A 79 -2.53 15.57 7.18
N GLU A 80 -2.27 16.72 7.78
CA GLU A 80 -1.84 16.86 9.18
C GLU A 80 -2.83 16.17 10.15
N ILE A 81 -4.13 16.38 9.97
CA ILE A 81 -5.14 15.75 10.82
C ILE A 81 -5.10 14.23 10.69
N GLN A 82 -5.00 13.69 9.48
CA GLN A 82 -4.93 12.24 9.28
C GLN A 82 -3.62 11.65 9.82
N GLN A 83 -2.51 12.35 9.71
CA GLN A 83 -1.25 11.95 10.33
C GLN A 83 -1.32 11.98 11.86
N ASN A 84 -1.98 12.97 12.47
CA ASN A 84 -2.23 13.02 13.91
C ASN A 84 -3.15 11.89 14.37
N ASN A 85 -4.14 11.52 13.56
CA ASN A 85 -4.96 10.34 13.80
C ASN A 85 -4.11 9.06 13.79
N LEU A 86 -3.20 8.91 12.82
CA LEU A 86 -2.28 7.77 12.75
C LEU A 86 -1.34 7.72 13.96
N ARG A 87 -0.75 8.87 14.36
CA ARG A 87 0.09 8.96 15.57
C ARG A 87 -0.66 8.51 16.83
N THR A 88 -1.90 8.99 16.98
CA THR A 88 -2.75 8.68 18.14
C THR A 88 -3.07 7.18 18.21
N ILE A 89 -3.47 6.58 17.10
CA ILE A 89 -3.76 5.14 17.04
C ILE A 89 -2.50 4.30 17.27
N THR A 90 -1.39 4.68 16.65
CA THR A 90 -0.11 3.99 16.84
C THR A 90 0.30 3.97 18.32
N ARG A 91 0.12 5.10 19.04
CA ARG A 91 0.36 5.15 20.49
C ARG A 91 -0.58 4.24 21.27
N SER A 92 -1.86 4.15 20.90
CA SER A 92 -2.82 3.28 21.61
C SER A 92 -2.47 1.79 21.45
N PHE A 93 -1.90 1.40 20.31
CA PHE A 93 -1.39 0.03 20.10
C PHE A 93 -0.22 -0.28 21.05
N SER A 94 0.72 0.64 21.21
CA SER A 94 1.84 0.45 22.13
C SER A 94 1.43 0.37 23.61
N MET A 95 0.26 0.90 23.96
CA MET A 95 -0.33 0.86 25.31
C MET A 95 -1.18 -0.40 25.60
N GLY A 96 -1.25 -1.35 24.68
CA GLY A 96 -1.92 -2.65 24.91
C GLY A 96 -3.42 -2.68 24.64
N ASN A 97 -4.00 -1.73 23.92
CA ASN A 97 -5.44 -1.68 23.58
C ASN A 97 -5.71 -1.78 22.06
N PRO A 98 -5.36 -2.90 21.43
CA PRO A 98 -5.33 -2.99 19.96
C PRO A 98 -6.65 -3.43 19.31
N HIS A 99 -7.64 -3.98 20.04
CA HIS A 99 -8.67 -4.80 19.42
C HIS A 99 -9.56 -4.07 18.42
N ASP A 100 -9.94 -2.81 18.69
CA ASP A 100 -10.82 -2.03 17.81
C ASP A 100 -10.06 -1.12 16.83
N ASN A 101 -8.75 -0.97 17.03
CA ASN A 101 -7.94 0.03 16.35
C ASN A 101 -7.20 -0.50 15.11
N CYS A 102 -7.06 -1.84 14.93
CA CYS A 102 -6.28 -2.41 13.83
C CYS A 102 -6.85 -2.01 12.46
N LYS A 103 -8.16 -2.10 12.27
CA LYS A 103 -8.84 -1.67 11.04
C LYS A 103 -8.57 -0.20 10.70
N ARG A 104 -8.68 0.66 11.70
CA ARG A 104 -8.45 2.11 11.55
C ARG A 104 -6.98 2.41 11.31
N GLN A 105 -6.06 1.73 12.02
CA GLN A 105 -4.62 1.89 11.80
C GLN A 105 -4.22 1.50 10.38
N LEU A 106 -4.69 0.38 9.85
CA LEU A 106 -4.40 -0.06 8.49
C LEU A 106 -4.92 0.92 7.45
N SER A 107 -6.13 1.47 7.64
CA SER A 107 -6.66 2.49 6.75
C SER A 107 -5.83 3.77 6.77
N LEU A 108 -5.40 4.22 7.94
CA LEU A 108 -4.55 5.40 8.08
C LEU A 108 -3.13 5.16 7.57
N LEU A 109 -2.59 3.94 7.70
CA LEU A 109 -1.33 3.55 7.07
C LEU A 109 -1.40 3.61 5.54
N ALA A 110 -2.50 3.10 4.96
CA ALA A 110 -2.71 3.17 3.51
C ALA A 110 -2.85 4.63 3.03
N LEU A 111 -3.51 5.50 3.80
CA LEU A 111 -3.57 6.93 3.50
C LEU A 111 -2.22 7.62 3.65
N ASN A 112 -1.46 7.34 4.71
CA ASN A 112 -0.13 7.94 4.89
C ASN A 112 0.86 7.46 3.81
N LEU A 113 0.74 6.20 3.36
CA LEU A 113 1.50 5.70 2.20
C LEU A 113 1.12 6.46 0.91
N ARG A 114 -0.16 6.80 0.72
CA ARG A 114 -0.59 7.65 -0.38
C ARG A 114 0.06 9.03 -0.31
N TYR A 115 0.13 9.66 0.86
CA TYR A 115 0.82 10.94 1.03
C TYR A 115 2.31 10.83 0.72
N LEU A 116 2.93 9.71 1.08
CA LEU A 116 4.31 9.43 0.73
C LEU A 116 4.50 9.21 -0.78
N PHE A 117 3.50 8.70 -1.50
CA PHE A 117 3.51 8.63 -2.97
C PHE A 117 3.32 10.01 -3.62
N GLU A 118 2.54 10.91 -3.00
CA GLU A 118 2.39 12.30 -3.46
C GLU A 118 3.69 13.11 -3.24
N ASP A 119 4.42 12.86 -2.14
CA ASP A 119 5.72 13.46 -1.84
C ASP A 119 6.68 12.44 -1.19
N PRO A 120 7.42 11.66 -2.00
CA PRO A 120 8.34 10.64 -1.48
C PRO A 120 9.58 11.24 -0.79
N THR A 121 9.79 12.56 -0.89
CA THR A 121 10.92 13.25 -0.23
C THR A 121 10.61 13.66 1.21
N ASN A 122 9.38 13.56 1.65
CA ASN A 122 8.93 14.00 2.98
C ASN A 122 9.38 13.03 4.08
N ASP A 123 10.41 13.42 4.83
CA ASP A 123 11.00 12.61 5.91
C ASP A 123 10.04 12.40 7.08
N GLU A 124 9.19 13.37 7.40
CA GLU A 124 8.23 13.25 8.50
C GLU A 124 7.17 12.19 8.19
N THR A 125 6.64 12.20 6.95
CA THR A 125 5.68 11.21 6.47
C THR A 125 6.30 9.82 6.42
N LEU A 126 7.54 9.69 5.94
CA LEU A 126 8.28 8.43 5.89
C LEU A 126 8.54 7.87 7.31
N ASN A 127 9.02 8.72 8.23
CA ASN A 127 9.28 8.30 9.59
C ASN A 127 8.00 7.87 10.32
N LEU A 128 6.89 8.61 10.15
CA LEU A 128 5.60 8.23 10.71
C LEU A 128 5.15 6.86 10.20
N GLN A 129 5.29 6.61 8.90
CA GLN A 129 4.98 5.31 8.28
C GLN A 129 5.83 4.20 8.92
N TYR A 130 7.14 4.40 8.99
CA TYR A 130 8.09 3.45 9.55
C TYR A 130 7.78 3.12 11.02
N GLN A 131 7.59 4.11 11.88
CA GLN A 131 7.30 3.90 13.30
C GLN A 131 5.95 3.19 13.50
N SER A 132 4.96 3.55 12.71
CA SER A 132 3.64 2.92 12.78
C SER A 132 3.67 1.46 12.35
N LEU A 133 4.49 1.13 11.35
CA LEU A 133 4.70 -0.25 10.90
C LEU A 133 5.43 -1.10 11.93
N LYS A 134 6.42 -0.56 12.61
CA LYS A 134 7.12 -1.29 13.69
C LYS A 134 6.17 -1.70 14.81
N ILE A 135 5.31 -0.80 15.24
CA ILE A 135 4.34 -1.07 16.30
C ILE A 135 3.28 -2.08 15.81
N LEU A 136 2.82 -1.94 14.56
CA LEU A 136 1.92 -2.91 13.96
C LEU A 136 2.57 -4.30 13.84
N PHE A 137 3.84 -4.37 13.43
CA PHE A 137 4.60 -5.61 13.35
C PHE A 137 4.61 -6.34 14.72
N GLN A 138 4.93 -5.66 15.80
CA GLN A 138 4.96 -6.26 17.15
C GLN A 138 3.61 -6.90 17.50
N TYR A 139 2.51 -6.20 17.22
CA TYR A 139 1.18 -6.75 17.42
C TYR A 139 0.90 -7.99 16.56
N LEU A 140 1.22 -7.92 15.27
CA LEU A 140 1.03 -9.05 14.34
C LEU A 140 1.90 -10.24 14.74
N TYR A 141 3.15 -10.00 15.08
CA TYR A 141 4.08 -11.05 15.51
C TYR A 141 3.55 -11.82 16.73
N GLN A 142 2.97 -11.14 17.71
CA GLN A 142 2.39 -11.75 18.89
C GLN A 142 1.02 -12.43 18.63
N ASN A 143 0.32 -12.06 17.56
CA ASN A 143 -1.05 -12.50 17.30
C ASN A 143 -1.24 -13.20 15.95
N PRO A 144 -0.53 -14.30 15.63
CA PRO A 144 -0.60 -14.93 14.30
C PRO A 144 -2.01 -15.44 13.95
N LYS A 145 -2.80 -15.86 14.92
CA LYS A 145 -4.20 -16.31 14.72
C LYS A 145 -5.14 -15.21 14.22
N LYS A 146 -4.75 -13.94 14.32
CA LYS A 146 -5.57 -12.82 13.85
C LYS A 146 -5.25 -12.40 12.41
N HIS A 147 -4.19 -12.92 11.80
CA HIS A 147 -3.70 -12.47 10.49
C HIS A 147 -4.76 -12.59 9.40
N GLU A 148 -5.48 -13.72 9.32
CA GLU A 148 -6.56 -13.91 8.32
C GLU A 148 -7.69 -12.89 8.50
N GLY A 149 -8.14 -12.67 9.73
CA GLY A 149 -9.19 -11.70 10.04
C GLY A 149 -8.77 -10.28 9.69
N ILE A 150 -7.52 -9.90 9.98
CA ILE A 150 -6.93 -8.61 9.64
C ILE A 150 -6.85 -8.44 8.12
N TYR A 151 -6.35 -9.44 7.40
CA TYR A 151 -6.32 -9.46 5.93
C TYR A 151 -7.71 -9.22 5.33
N LYS A 152 -8.71 -10.03 5.74
CA LYS A 152 -10.09 -9.92 5.25
C LYS A 152 -10.72 -8.55 5.53
N GLN A 153 -10.48 -8.01 6.72
CA GLN A 153 -10.96 -6.67 7.07
C GLN A 153 -10.29 -5.57 6.24
N PHE A 154 -8.99 -5.71 5.97
CA PHE A 154 -8.24 -4.72 5.20
C PHE A 154 -8.67 -4.70 3.72
N ILE A 155 -8.80 -5.87 3.09
CA ILE A 155 -9.30 -5.97 1.71
C ILE A 155 -10.70 -5.34 1.58
N LYS A 156 -11.60 -5.59 2.53
CA LYS A 156 -12.95 -5.00 2.55
C LYS A 156 -12.96 -3.47 2.63
N GLN A 157 -11.86 -2.84 3.03
CA GLN A 157 -11.77 -1.37 3.03
C GLN A 157 -11.68 -0.80 1.60
N GLY A 158 -11.27 -1.61 0.61
CA GLY A 158 -11.23 -1.23 -0.80
C GLY A 158 -10.30 -0.07 -1.10
N HIS A 159 -9.15 0.05 -0.41
CA HIS A 159 -8.08 0.96 -0.83
C HIS A 159 -7.53 0.50 -2.20
N HIS A 160 -6.93 1.44 -2.92
CA HIS A 160 -6.23 1.12 -4.17
C HIS A 160 -5.14 0.06 -3.92
N TYR A 161 -4.98 -0.88 -4.85
CA TYR A 161 -4.09 -2.04 -4.66
C TYR A 161 -2.62 -1.65 -4.39
N ILE A 162 -2.12 -0.55 -4.98
CA ILE A 162 -0.77 -0.01 -4.72
C ILE A 162 -0.53 0.28 -3.23
N PHE A 163 -1.57 0.67 -2.49
CA PHE A 163 -1.48 0.96 -1.06
C PHE A 163 -1.84 -0.22 -0.17
N THR A 164 -2.43 -1.29 -0.73
CA THR A 164 -2.79 -2.50 0.03
C THR A 164 -1.79 -3.62 -0.13
N GLN A 165 -1.26 -3.81 -1.33
CA GLN A 165 -0.32 -4.88 -1.65
C GLN A 165 0.94 -4.87 -0.76
N PRO A 166 1.58 -3.71 -0.44
CA PRO A 166 2.73 -3.66 0.45
C PRO A 166 2.47 -4.29 1.83
N PHE A 167 1.32 -4.02 2.42
CA PHE A 167 0.96 -4.63 3.69
C PHE A 167 0.64 -6.12 3.56
N ILE A 168 -0.10 -6.53 2.53
CA ILE A 168 -0.50 -7.92 2.33
C ILE A 168 0.71 -8.81 2.10
N SER A 169 1.63 -8.41 1.21
CA SER A 169 2.87 -9.15 0.96
C SER A 169 3.73 -9.27 2.22
N SER A 170 3.85 -8.18 3.00
CA SER A 170 4.59 -8.20 4.27
C SER A 170 3.92 -9.07 5.34
N LEU A 171 2.58 -9.10 5.39
CA LEU A 171 1.84 -9.97 6.31
C LEU A 171 2.05 -11.46 6.00
N PHE A 172 2.04 -11.83 4.71
CA PHE A 172 2.34 -13.20 4.28
C PHE A 172 3.78 -13.56 4.59
N LEU A 173 4.72 -12.68 4.28
CA LEU A 173 6.14 -12.87 4.58
C LEU A 173 6.36 -13.10 6.08
N LEU A 174 5.78 -12.26 6.94
CA LEU A 174 5.83 -12.44 8.39
C LEU A 174 5.37 -13.83 8.82
N GLY A 175 4.23 -14.29 8.30
CA GLY A 175 3.68 -15.59 8.66
C GLY A 175 4.55 -16.76 8.22
N ILE A 176 5.11 -16.71 7.00
CA ILE A 176 6.02 -17.74 6.47
C ILE A 176 7.32 -17.77 7.27
N LEU A 177 7.97 -16.63 7.45
CA LEU A 177 9.25 -16.56 8.17
C LEU A 177 9.11 -16.97 9.63
N LYS A 178 8.03 -16.57 10.30
CA LYS A 178 7.76 -17.01 11.68
C LYS A 178 7.56 -18.52 11.78
N SER A 179 6.88 -19.15 10.81
CA SER A 179 6.66 -20.59 10.80
C SER A 179 7.90 -21.40 10.40
N SER A 180 8.92 -20.77 9.82
CA SER A 180 10.21 -21.43 9.51
C SER A 180 11.06 -21.71 10.75
N HIS A 181 10.87 -20.95 11.83
CA HIS A 181 11.68 -20.99 13.06
C HIS A 181 13.19 -20.76 12.87
N VAL A 182 13.59 -20.19 11.74
CA VAL A 182 15.01 -19.93 11.38
C VAL A 182 15.44 -18.51 11.76
N TYR A 183 14.50 -17.56 11.70
CA TYR A 183 14.79 -16.13 11.86
C TYR A 183 14.47 -15.64 13.26
N SER A 184 15.29 -14.72 13.77
CA SER A 184 14.94 -13.97 14.97
C SER A 184 13.77 -13.00 14.72
N GLU A 185 13.10 -12.59 15.80
CA GLU A 185 12.04 -11.57 15.70
C GLU A 185 12.53 -10.29 15.02
N LYS A 186 13.78 -9.90 15.32
CA LYS A 186 14.39 -8.70 14.75
C LYS A 186 14.64 -8.82 13.24
N ASP A 187 15.06 -9.99 12.77
CA ASP A 187 15.26 -10.24 11.34
C ASP A 187 13.93 -10.21 10.60
N ILE A 188 12.88 -10.83 11.18
CA ILE A 188 11.53 -10.83 10.61
C ILE A 188 10.96 -9.39 10.59
N GLU A 189 11.16 -8.58 11.65
CA GLU A 189 10.76 -7.17 11.67
C GLU A 189 11.38 -6.40 10.50
N THR A 190 12.68 -6.57 10.31
CA THR A 190 13.41 -5.83 9.29
C THR A 190 12.98 -6.27 7.89
N LEU A 191 12.78 -7.58 7.67
CA LEU A 191 12.28 -8.11 6.39
C LEU A 191 10.84 -7.69 6.12
N PHE A 192 9.98 -7.65 7.14
CA PHE A 192 8.61 -7.11 7.03
C PHE A 192 8.60 -5.65 6.54
N ILE A 193 9.45 -4.81 7.14
CA ILE A 193 9.60 -3.40 6.76
C ILE A 193 10.17 -3.27 5.35
N THR A 194 11.19 -4.08 5.01
CA THR A 194 11.80 -4.12 3.68
C THR A 194 10.77 -4.47 2.60
N SER A 195 9.99 -5.52 2.84
CA SER A 195 8.91 -5.94 1.95
C SER A 195 7.84 -4.86 1.78
N TYR A 196 7.53 -4.12 2.85
CA TYR A 196 6.53 -3.06 2.80
C TYR A 196 6.97 -1.87 1.94
N PHE A 197 8.22 -1.48 2.02
CA PHE A 197 8.72 -0.30 1.32
C PHE A 197 9.35 -0.58 -0.05
N LYS A 198 9.49 -1.85 -0.44
CA LYS A 198 10.22 -2.25 -1.67
C LYS A 198 9.73 -1.54 -2.96
N ASP A 199 8.45 -1.18 -2.99
CA ASP A 199 7.79 -0.60 -4.17
C ASP A 199 7.55 0.92 -4.07
N ILE A 200 8.15 1.61 -3.10
CA ILE A 200 7.95 3.06 -2.95
C ILE A 200 8.40 3.85 -4.19
N GLY A 201 9.33 3.32 -4.97
CA GLY A 201 9.77 3.89 -6.25
C GLY A 201 8.68 3.92 -7.32
N MET A 202 7.58 3.17 -7.16
CA MET A 202 6.38 3.30 -7.99
C MET A 202 5.72 4.68 -7.86
N SER A 203 6.04 5.46 -6.82
CA SER A 203 5.60 6.85 -6.67
C SER A 203 6.08 7.79 -7.78
N ALA A 204 7.07 7.37 -8.59
CA ALA A 204 7.53 8.12 -9.77
C ALA A 204 6.48 8.22 -10.89
N ILE A 205 5.41 7.43 -10.83
CA ILE A 205 4.29 7.46 -11.77
C ILE A 205 3.03 7.84 -10.98
N PRO A 206 2.17 8.75 -11.52
CA PRO A 206 0.89 9.08 -10.90
C PRO A 206 0.01 7.84 -10.68
N VAL A 207 -0.64 7.76 -9.51
CA VAL A 207 -1.41 6.57 -9.11
C VAL A 207 -2.52 6.22 -10.10
N GLU A 208 -3.12 7.21 -10.73
CA GLU A 208 -4.20 7.04 -11.72
C GLU A 208 -3.75 6.26 -12.97
N LYS A 209 -2.47 6.26 -13.30
CA LYS A 209 -1.93 5.50 -14.42
C LYS A 209 -1.91 3.99 -14.14
N TYR A 210 -1.92 3.59 -12.87
CA TYR A 210 -2.00 2.19 -12.50
C TYR A 210 -3.42 1.59 -12.59
N ASP A 211 -4.42 2.39 -12.95
CA ASP A 211 -5.79 1.91 -13.20
C ASP A 211 -5.96 1.28 -14.58
N ILE A 212 -5.00 1.44 -15.47
CA ILE A 212 -5.00 0.89 -16.83
C ILE A 212 -4.01 -0.25 -16.97
N GLU A 213 -4.35 -1.25 -17.80
CA GLU A 213 -3.51 -2.42 -18.03
C GLU A 213 -2.26 -2.08 -18.85
N ASP A 214 -2.41 -1.21 -19.84
CA ASP A 214 -1.35 -0.92 -20.82
C ASP A 214 -0.77 0.48 -20.62
N LEU A 215 0.32 0.53 -19.87
CA LEU A 215 1.10 1.76 -19.68
C LEU A 215 1.83 2.12 -20.99
N ASN A 216 2.00 3.42 -21.25
CA ASN A 216 2.84 3.86 -22.36
C ASN A 216 4.33 3.51 -22.12
N GLU A 217 5.15 3.50 -23.19
CA GLU A 217 6.55 3.07 -23.11
C GLU A 217 7.40 3.91 -22.14
N HIS A 218 7.11 5.18 -21.99
CA HIS A 218 7.81 6.04 -21.02
C HIS A 218 7.53 5.60 -19.58
N ASP A 219 6.25 5.36 -19.25
CA ASP A 219 5.85 4.92 -17.92
C ASP A 219 6.35 3.49 -17.63
N LYS A 220 6.34 2.59 -18.65
CA LYS A 220 6.94 1.26 -18.55
C LYS A 220 8.44 1.32 -18.23
N ALA A 221 9.18 2.23 -18.88
CA ALA A 221 10.60 2.43 -18.60
C ALA A 221 10.87 2.92 -17.18
N ILE A 222 10.03 3.83 -16.66
CA ILE A 222 10.10 4.27 -15.26
C ILE A 222 9.80 3.11 -14.32
N LEU A 223 8.71 2.38 -14.59
CA LEU A 223 8.29 1.24 -13.77
C LEU A 223 9.35 0.14 -13.73
N ALA A 224 10.06 -0.11 -14.82
CA ALA A 224 11.15 -1.09 -14.85
C ALA A 224 12.30 -0.74 -13.89
N ARG A 225 12.42 0.52 -13.48
CA ARG A 225 13.44 1.03 -12.55
C ARG A 225 12.92 1.29 -11.15
N HIS A 226 11.66 0.94 -10.82
CA HIS A 226 11.08 1.30 -9.51
C HIS A 226 11.86 0.68 -8.34
N ALA A 227 12.49 -0.47 -8.49
CA ALA A 227 13.34 -1.06 -7.46
C ALA A 227 14.55 -0.18 -7.13
N ASP A 228 15.26 0.30 -8.15
CA ASP A 228 16.38 1.24 -7.99
C ASP A 228 15.91 2.57 -7.40
N LEU A 229 14.77 3.08 -7.88
CA LEU A 229 14.16 4.30 -7.37
C LEU A 229 13.74 4.13 -5.89
N SER A 230 13.24 2.95 -5.50
CA SER A 230 12.94 2.65 -4.10
C SER A 230 14.19 2.74 -3.23
N VAL A 231 15.31 2.18 -3.68
CA VAL A 231 16.59 2.29 -2.96
C VAL A 231 17.02 3.75 -2.84
N GLN A 232 16.96 4.52 -3.93
CA GLN A 232 17.32 5.94 -3.90
C GLN A 232 16.46 6.77 -2.93
N ILE A 233 15.16 6.49 -2.86
CA ILE A 233 14.24 7.17 -1.94
C ILE A 233 14.54 6.81 -0.49
N LEU A 234 14.91 5.56 -0.20
CA LEU A 234 14.98 5.02 1.16
C LEU A 234 16.39 5.05 1.77
N GLN A 235 17.44 5.02 0.94
CA GLN A 235 18.82 4.93 1.40
C GLN A 235 19.21 6.17 2.24
N GLY A 236 19.75 5.91 3.43
CA GLY A 236 20.09 6.95 4.40
C GLY A 236 18.90 7.53 5.19
N ARG A 237 17.66 7.13 4.85
CA ARG A 237 16.43 7.60 5.50
C ARG A 237 15.74 6.51 6.34
N LEU A 238 15.87 5.23 5.95
CA LEU A 238 15.41 4.10 6.77
C LEU A 238 16.60 3.43 7.49
N PRO A 239 16.43 3.06 8.76
CA PRO A 239 17.48 2.39 9.53
C PRO A 239 17.51 0.86 9.25
N VAL A 240 17.70 0.50 7.99
CA VAL A 240 17.88 -0.87 7.53
C VAL A 240 19.31 -1.06 7.00
N SER A 241 19.82 -2.29 7.06
CA SER A 241 21.18 -2.57 6.62
C SER A 241 21.33 -2.54 5.10
N PRO A 242 22.54 -2.38 4.57
CA PRO A 242 22.79 -2.42 3.11
C PRO A 242 22.26 -3.69 2.41
N ASN A 243 22.24 -4.83 3.12
CA ASN A 243 21.72 -6.08 2.57
C ASN A 243 20.21 -6.00 2.29
N HIS A 244 19.46 -5.25 3.08
CA HIS A 244 18.01 -5.06 2.84
C HIS A 244 17.75 -4.20 1.61
N PHE A 245 18.61 -3.22 1.32
CA PHE A 245 18.54 -2.48 0.06
C PHE A 245 18.82 -3.37 -1.16
N LYS A 246 19.74 -4.34 -1.04
CA LYS A 246 19.95 -5.34 -2.10
C LYS A 246 18.73 -6.24 -2.31
N ILE A 247 17.99 -6.57 -1.24
CA ILE A 247 16.71 -7.29 -1.36
C ILE A 247 15.69 -6.44 -2.13
N ILE A 248 15.59 -5.14 -1.84
CA ILE A 248 14.71 -4.22 -2.57
C ILE A 248 15.12 -4.16 -4.05
N GLU A 249 16.40 -3.98 -4.33
CA GLU A 249 16.92 -3.90 -5.70
C GLU A 249 16.66 -5.18 -6.51
N ALA A 250 16.78 -6.34 -5.86
CA ALA A 250 16.69 -7.66 -6.50
C ALA A 250 15.31 -8.33 -6.36
N HIS A 251 14.28 -7.68 -5.81
CA HIS A 251 13.01 -8.36 -5.48
C HIS A 251 12.23 -8.90 -6.71
N HIS A 252 12.56 -8.47 -7.92
CA HIS A 252 12.02 -9.02 -9.17
C HIS A 252 12.91 -10.09 -9.82
N SER A 253 14.03 -10.48 -9.21
CA SER A 253 14.98 -11.43 -9.80
C SER A 253 14.38 -12.82 -10.10
N PHE A 254 13.33 -13.21 -9.37
CA PHE A 254 12.57 -14.44 -9.58
C PHE A 254 11.32 -14.27 -10.46
N SER A 255 11.03 -13.05 -10.95
CA SER A 255 9.82 -12.81 -11.73
C SER A 255 9.90 -13.42 -13.12
N LEU A 256 8.83 -14.14 -13.54
CA LEU A 256 8.65 -14.58 -14.94
C LEU A 256 8.52 -13.39 -15.89
N LEU A 257 8.13 -12.21 -15.41
CA LEU A 257 8.03 -10.98 -16.19
C LEU A 257 9.39 -10.47 -16.67
N ARG A 258 10.50 -10.87 -16.01
CA ARG A 258 11.85 -10.50 -16.43
C ARG A 258 12.21 -11.06 -17.82
N SER A 259 11.62 -12.18 -18.22
CA SER A 259 11.83 -12.78 -19.54
C SER A 259 10.97 -12.15 -20.65
N SER A 260 9.91 -11.41 -20.28
CA SER A 260 9.01 -10.74 -21.23
C SER A 260 9.29 -9.24 -21.39
N MET A 261 10.04 -8.65 -20.47
CA MET A 261 10.56 -7.29 -20.64
C MET A 261 11.95 -7.43 -21.28
N ASP A 262 12.14 -6.91 -22.50
CA ASP A 262 13.44 -6.73 -23.14
C ASP A 262 14.29 -5.69 -22.38
N VAL A 263 14.55 -5.94 -21.10
CA VAL A 263 15.51 -5.17 -20.34
C VAL A 263 16.89 -5.73 -20.70
N PRO A 264 17.81 -4.92 -21.25
CA PRO A 264 19.15 -5.35 -21.56
C PRO A 264 19.81 -5.91 -20.30
N THR A 265 19.98 -7.22 -20.22
CA THR A 265 20.75 -7.85 -19.15
C THR A 265 22.19 -7.39 -19.26
N GLN A 266 22.63 -6.54 -18.33
CA GLN A 266 24.06 -6.40 -18.09
C GLN A 266 24.59 -7.77 -17.65
N LYS A 267 25.58 -8.28 -18.42
CA LYS A 267 26.08 -9.67 -18.38
C LYS A 267 26.70 -10.15 -17.06
N ASN A 268 26.56 -9.42 -15.96
CA ASN A 268 27.19 -9.75 -14.68
C ASN A 268 26.22 -10.08 -13.54
N ASP A 269 24.92 -10.20 -13.80
CA ASP A 269 23.92 -10.42 -12.76
C ASP A 269 23.58 -11.89 -12.53
N LEU A 270 24.57 -12.72 -12.25
CA LEU A 270 24.40 -13.85 -11.35
C LEU A 270 24.41 -13.31 -9.90
N VAL A 271 23.49 -12.39 -9.59
CA VAL A 271 23.17 -12.10 -8.20
C VAL A 271 22.54 -13.37 -7.67
N VAL A 272 23.28 -14.09 -6.82
CA VAL A 272 22.73 -15.18 -6.02
C VAL A 272 21.72 -14.49 -5.09
N SER A 273 20.49 -14.43 -5.55
CA SER A 273 19.39 -13.90 -4.73
C SER A 273 19.22 -14.84 -3.55
N GLY A 274 19.48 -14.34 -2.35
CA GLY A 274 19.34 -15.11 -1.11
C GLY A 274 17.89 -15.57 -0.89
N PHE A 275 17.72 -16.46 0.07
CA PHE A 275 16.40 -16.96 0.48
C PHE A 275 15.42 -15.84 0.80
N GLU A 276 15.87 -14.76 1.45
CA GLU A 276 15.07 -13.60 1.83
C GLU A 276 14.50 -12.87 0.61
N THR A 277 15.32 -12.66 -0.42
CA THR A 277 14.88 -12.03 -1.68
C THR A 277 13.82 -12.88 -2.37
N MET A 278 14.03 -14.19 -2.41
CA MET A 278 13.07 -15.13 -2.97
C MET A 278 11.73 -15.06 -2.21
N MET A 279 11.76 -15.06 -0.87
CA MET A 279 10.53 -14.99 -0.06
C MET A 279 9.79 -13.67 -0.22
N VAL A 280 10.49 -12.54 -0.29
CA VAL A 280 9.90 -11.23 -0.57
C VAL A 280 9.22 -11.23 -1.93
N ASN A 281 9.88 -11.77 -2.97
CA ASN A 281 9.30 -11.85 -4.31
C ASN A 281 8.07 -12.77 -4.37
N ILE A 282 8.14 -13.97 -3.81
CA ILE A 282 7.04 -14.94 -3.83
C ILE A 282 5.81 -14.40 -3.09
N THR A 283 6.00 -13.80 -1.94
CA THR A 283 4.87 -13.23 -1.19
C THR A 283 4.24 -12.05 -1.91
N ASP A 284 5.03 -11.27 -2.63
CA ASP A 284 4.52 -10.20 -3.48
C ASP A 284 3.71 -10.73 -4.67
N ILE A 285 4.20 -11.75 -5.37
CA ILE A 285 3.48 -12.41 -6.46
C ILE A 285 2.13 -12.95 -5.97
N VAL A 286 2.12 -13.68 -4.85
CA VAL A 286 0.87 -14.22 -4.30
C VAL A 286 -0.08 -13.07 -3.93
N ALA A 287 0.40 -12.04 -3.21
CA ALA A 287 -0.41 -10.89 -2.85
C ALA A 287 -1.00 -10.17 -4.07
N ALA A 288 -0.18 -9.99 -5.11
CA ALA A 288 -0.62 -9.37 -6.37
C ALA A 288 -1.67 -10.21 -7.10
N MET A 289 -1.53 -11.53 -7.13
CA MET A 289 -2.45 -12.43 -7.85
C MET A 289 -3.82 -12.51 -7.18
N ILE A 290 -3.87 -12.63 -5.84
CA ILE A 290 -5.13 -12.79 -5.10
C ILE A 290 -5.81 -11.45 -4.78
N SER A 291 -5.24 -10.32 -5.18
CA SER A 291 -5.82 -8.99 -5.03
C SER A 291 -6.48 -8.53 -6.33
N PRO A 292 -7.72 -8.02 -6.29
CA PRO A 292 -8.35 -7.45 -7.48
C PRO A 292 -7.62 -6.17 -7.91
N ARG A 293 -7.56 -5.94 -9.22
CA ARG A 293 -7.04 -4.71 -9.81
C ARG A 293 -8.10 -4.08 -10.70
N PRO A 294 -8.07 -2.78 -11.01
CA PRO A 294 -9.07 -2.14 -11.86
C PRO A 294 -9.31 -2.83 -13.21
N TYR A 295 -8.26 -3.40 -13.77
CA TYR A 295 -8.26 -4.06 -15.08
C TYR A 295 -8.24 -5.59 -15.01
N ARG A 296 -8.21 -6.20 -13.81
CA ARG A 296 -8.11 -7.64 -13.64
C ARG A 296 -8.77 -8.11 -12.35
N GLU A 297 -9.58 -9.14 -12.41
CA GLU A 297 -10.10 -9.83 -11.24
C GLU A 297 -8.99 -10.55 -10.44
N ALA A 298 -9.25 -10.80 -9.17
CA ALA A 298 -8.37 -11.61 -8.34
C ALA A 298 -8.34 -13.06 -8.86
N THR A 299 -7.17 -13.66 -8.93
CA THR A 299 -7.04 -15.10 -9.16
C THR A 299 -7.27 -15.87 -7.87
N SER A 300 -7.60 -17.16 -7.99
CA SER A 300 -7.69 -18.01 -6.81
C SER A 300 -6.31 -18.22 -6.17
N LEU A 301 -6.30 -18.46 -4.86
CA LEU A 301 -5.07 -18.84 -4.16
C LEU A 301 -4.43 -20.10 -4.78
N PHE A 302 -5.23 -21.04 -5.24
CA PHE A 302 -4.74 -22.25 -5.89
C PHE A 302 -3.92 -21.92 -7.14
N GLN A 303 -4.43 -21.04 -8.01
CA GLN A 303 -3.71 -20.60 -9.22
C GLN A 303 -2.43 -19.85 -8.87
N ALA A 304 -2.45 -19.03 -7.83
CA ALA A 304 -1.26 -18.33 -7.36
C ALA A 304 -0.18 -19.31 -6.86
N LEU A 305 -0.59 -20.32 -6.08
CA LEU A 305 0.34 -21.35 -5.58
C LEU A 305 0.84 -22.31 -6.68
N ASP A 306 0.02 -22.56 -7.72
CA ASP A 306 0.45 -23.35 -8.88
C ASP A 306 1.55 -22.61 -9.67
N LEU A 307 1.43 -21.31 -9.86
CA LEU A 307 2.50 -20.49 -10.41
C LEU A 307 3.77 -20.55 -9.55
N VAL A 308 3.65 -20.36 -8.25
CA VAL A 308 4.80 -20.46 -7.32
C VAL A 308 5.46 -21.84 -7.39
N LYS A 309 4.67 -22.91 -7.54
CA LYS A 309 5.19 -24.26 -7.76
C LYS A 309 6.07 -24.35 -9.00
N ILE A 310 5.60 -23.82 -10.13
CA ILE A 310 6.37 -23.79 -11.40
C ILE A 310 7.68 -23.03 -11.20
N MET A 311 7.66 -21.92 -10.46
CA MET A 311 8.81 -21.06 -10.29
C MET A 311 9.90 -21.66 -9.39
N MET A 312 9.55 -22.43 -8.34
CA MET A 312 10.51 -22.75 -7.31
C MET A 312 10.54 -24.21 -6.84
N ALA A 313 9.47 -25.02 -7.06
CA ALA A 313 9.36 -26.31 -6.38
C ALA A 313 10.46 -27.32 -6.75
N ASN A 314 11.03 -27.24 -7.96
CA ASN A 314 12.10 -28.10 -8.40
C ASN A 314 13.45 -27.78 -7.73
N GLN A 315 13.71 -26.49 -7.50
CA GLN A 315 14.99 -26.01 -6.93
C GLN A 315 14.93 -25.88 -5.40
N TYR A 316 13.74 -25.52 -4.87
CA TYR A 316 13.50 -25.18 -3.47
C TYR A 316 12.27 -25.92 -2.92
N PRO A 317 12.25 -27.28 -2.92
CA PRO A 317 11.04 -28.05 -2.55
C PRO A 317 10.64 -27.90 -1.09
N GLN A 318 11.59 -27.68 -0.18
CA GLN A 318 11.31 -27.50 1.25
C GLN A 318 10.66 -26.13 1.52
N GLU A 319 11.17 -25.10 0.86
CA GLU A 319 10.66 -23.74 0.93
C GLU A 319 9.26 -23.64 0.31
N PHE A 320 9.04 -24.31 -0.81
CA PHE A 320 7.72 -24.43 -1.42
C PHE A 320 6.72 -25.10 -0.47
N LYS A 321 7.11 -26.20 0.18
CA LYS A 321 6.28 -26.86 1.17
C LYS A 321 5.94 -25.95 2.36
N LEU A 322 6.90 -25.15 2.83
CA LEU A 322 6.69 -24.16 3.89
C LEU A 322 5.65 -23.12 3.48
N ILE A 323 5.75 -22.58 2.27
CA ILE A 323 4.81 -21.59 1.71
C ILE A 323 3.40 -22.20 1.61
N VAL A 324 3.26 -23.38 1.03
CA VAL A 324 1.97 -24.05 0.88
C VAL A 324 1.32 -24.32 2.24
N ASN A 325 2.09 -24.83 3.22
CA ASN A 325 1.59 -25.08 4.57
C ASN A 325 1.11 -23.78 5.25
N HIS A 326 1.86 -22.70 5.08
CA HIS A 326 1.46 -21.40 5.60
C HIS A 326 0.12 -20.95 5.02
N PHE A 327 -0.03 -20.90 3.70
CA PHE A 327 -1.26 -20.45 3.07
C PHE A 327 -2.45 -21.37 3.34
N ARG A 328 -2.23 -22.68 3.41
CA ARG A 328 -3.27 -23.63 3.84
C ARG A 328 -3.77 -23.33 5.25
N SER A 329 -2.85 -23.05 6.18
CA SER A 329 -3.21 -22.68 7.54
C SER A 329 -3.85 -21.29 7.63
N PHE A 330 -3.34 -20.34 6.85
CA PHE A 330 -3.81 -18.95 6.83
C PHE A 330 -5.29 -18.84 6.39
N PHE A 331 -5.69 -19.59 5.38
CA PHE A 331 -7.06 -19.56 4.85
C PHE A 331 -7.95 -20.73 5.31
N SER A 332 -7.50 -21.55 6.27
CA SER A 332 -8.26 -22.74 6.71
C SER A 332 -9.58 -22.42 7.40
N ASN A 333 -9.71 -21.25 8.02
CA ASN A 333 -10.95 -20.81 8.66
C ASN A 333 -12.01 -20.27 7.68
N SER A 334 -11.71 -20.26 6.38
CA SER A 334 -12.63 -19.79 5.34
C SER A 334 -13.54 -20.87 4.78
N VAL A 335 -13.38 -22.12 5.23
CA VAL A 335 -14.09 -23.30 4.69
C VAL A 335 -15.13 -23.83 5.68
N SER A 336 -15.45 -23.07 6.71
CA SER A 336 -16.54 -23.41 7.64
C SER A 336 -17.74 -22.48 7.50
#